data_6963fb33575d3391af92d93eef7e5414
#
_entry.id   6963fb33575d3391af92d93eef7e5414
#
_cell.length_a   1.000
_cell.length_b   1.000
_cell.length_c   1.000
_cell.angle_alpha   90.00
_cell.angle_beta   90.00
_cell.angle_gamma   90.00
#
_symmetry.space_group_name_H-M   'P 1'
#
loop_
_entity.id
_entity.type
_entity.pdbx_description
1 polymer ?
#
loop_
_entity_poly.entity_id
_entity_poly.type
_entity_poly.pdbx_seq_one_letter_code
_entity_poly.pdbx_strand_id
1 'polypeptide(L)'
;MSRSPLAGTQTVLAGAGVLLLLTACAVSYKPTLKMEATFHTIPAKVLVQPLRDASPPDDKQDSTEASFSQTSPGMMEGDLGALVTKALVADFSATGVFQTLHRHQTKPDLILSGTIRRFYGQVSIPSWLHIPWMSWAAHAYWTPFQQWEGEVDLELVLATPEGTVLGAYHGQAGYIQVEGRDHHYWSMPFYPAHARLNRAFTEAVEQIRDQIFGDREKLLAAIRR
;
A
#
# COMPACT_ATOMS: atom_id res chain seq x y z
N MET A 1 -44.54 59.89 -2.07
CA MET A 1 -44.04 58.99 -1.06
C MET A 1 -43.85 57.60 -1.67
N SER A 2 -42.63 57.35 -2.08
CA SER A 2 -42.27 56.06 -2.71
C SER A 2 -41.18 55.43 -1.84
N ARG A 3 -41.48 54.24 -1.27
CA ARG A 3 -40.51 53.45 -0.52
C ARG A 3 -39.96 52.32 -1.43
N SER A 4 -38.68 52.33 -1.64
CA SER A 4 -37.96 51.25 -2.31
C SER A 4 -37.65 50.13 -1.29
N PRO A 5 -37.82 48.84 -1.66
CA PRO A 5 -37.24 47.72 -0.93
C PRO A 5 -36.22 47.02 -1.84
N LEU A 6 -34.96 47.25 -1.63
CA LEU A 6 -33.89 46.41 -2.23
C LEU A 6 -32.67 46.44 -1.29
N ALA A 7 -32.69 45.63 -0.25
CA ALA A 7 -31.49 45.27 0.50
C ALA A 7 -31.75 43.92 1.20
N GLY A 8 -31.42 42.81 0.58
CA GLY A 8 -31.63 41.51 1.22
C GLY A 8 -31.09 40.29 0.50
N THR A 9 -30.47 40.43 -0.67
CA THR A 9 -30.18 39.22 -1.50
C THR A 9 -28.68 38.94 -1.76
N GLN A 10 -27.77 39.74 -1.19
CA GLN A 10 -26.33 39.54 -1.48
C GLN A 10 -25.53 38.77 -0.45
N THR A 11 -26.09 38.40 0.72
CA THR A 11 -25.34 37.78 1.79
C THR A 11 -25.39 36.22 1.76
N VAL A 12 -26.25 35.63 0.94
CA VAL A 12 -26.41 34.14 0.92
C VAL A 12 -25.46 33.47 -0.08
N LEU A 13 -24.96 34.18 -1.07
CA LEU A 13 -24.06 33.64 -2.11
C LEU A 13 -22.59 33.48 -1.67
N ALA A 14 -22.16 34.22 -0.65
CA ALA A 14 -20.78 34.13 -0.15
C ALA A 14 -20.52 32.91 0.71
N GLY A 15 -21.55 32.33 1.36
CA GLY A 15 -21.40 31.18 2.24
C GLY A 15 -21.27 29.83 1.49
N ALA A 16 -21.84 29.72 0.30
CA ALA A 16 -21.83 28.46 -0.46
C ALA A 16 -20.49 28.20 -1.19
N GLY A 17 -19.73 29.26 -1.48
CA GLY A 17 -18.44 29.16 -2.16
C GLY A 17 -17.29 28.64 -1.29
N VAL A 18 -17.37 28.82 0.03
CA VAL A 18 -16.30 28.39 0.96
C VAL A 18 -16.44 26.92 1.35
N LEU A 19 -17.64 26.34 1.28
CA LEU A 19 -17.85 24.91 1.61
C LEU A 19 -17.34 23.96 0.51
N LEU A 20 -17.16 24.42 -0.71
CA LEU A 20 -16.70 23.59 -1.84
C LEU A 20 -15.18 23.46 -1.95
N LEU A 21 -14.41 24.20 -1.16
CA LEU A 21 -12.94 24.14 -1.17
C LEU A 21 -12.34 23.17 -0.14
N LEU A 22 -13.16 22.49 0.66
CA LEU A 22 -12.71 21.55 1.68
C LEU A 22 -12.77 20.06 1.24
N THR A 23 -13.06 19.77 -0.02
CA THR A 23 -12.75 18.45 -0.55
C THR A 23 -11.23 18.38 -0.75
N ALA A 24 -10.50 18.21 0.35
CA ALA A 24 -9.11 17.81 0.31
C ALA A 24 -9.03 16.61 -0.64
N CYS A 25 -8.29 16.76 -1.75
CA CYS A 25 -8.02 15.68 -2.66
C CYS A 25 -7.26 14.59 -1.88
N ALA A 26 -7.99 13.67 -1.24
CA ALA A 26 -7.40 12.47 -0.69
C ALA A 26 -6.81 11.69 -1.86
N VAL A 27 -5.49 11.68 -1.97
CA VAL A 27 -4.79 10.89 -2.99
C VAL A 27 -4.91 9.43 -2.56
N SER A 28 -5.75 8.68 -3.27
CA SER A 28 -5.92 7.25 -3.02
C SER A 28 -4.62 6.51 -3.30
N TYR A 29 -4.13 5.76 -2.31
CA TYR A 29 -2.95 4.93 -2.44
C TYR A 29 -3.25 3.68 -3.28
N LYS A 30 -2.40 3.39 -4.25
CA LYS A 30 -2.42 2.17 -5.06
C LYS A 30 -1.05 1.49 -4.98
N PRO A 31 -0.97 0.22 -4.56
CA PRO A 31 0.28 -0.51 -4.58
C PRO A 31 0.88 -0.55 -5.99
N THR A 32 2.15 -0.16 -6.10
CA THR A 32 2.92 -0.24 -7.33
C THR A 32 4.24 -0.95 -7.07
N LEU A 33 4.69 -1.76 -8.03
CA LEU A 33 5.92 -2.53 -7.96
C LEU A 33 6.89 -2.07 -9.04
N LYS A 34 8.19 -2.07 -8.70
CA LYS A 34 9.26 -1.96 -9.69
C LYS A 34 9.49 -3.34 -10.27
N MET A 35 9.08 -3.53 -11.52
CA MET A 35 9.14 -4.83 -12.19
C MET A 35 10.48 -5.01 -12.91
N GLU A 36 11.14 -6.13 -12.62
CA GLU A 36 12.36 -6.53 -13.30
C GLU A 36 12.16 -7.92 -13.93
N ALA A 37 12.45 -8.04 -15.22
CA ALA A 37 12.28 -9.31 -15.95
C ALA A 37 13.25 -10.37 -15.43
N THR A 38 12.77 -11.61 -15.31
CA THR A 38 13.58 -12.77 -14.95
C THR A 38 13.79 -13.70 -16.15
N PHE A 39 14.88 -14.46 -16.11
CA PHE A 39 15.25 -15.37 -17.22
C PHE A 39 14.80 -16.82 -16.99
N HIS A 40 14.12 -17.12 -15.89
CA HIS A 40 13.82 -18.50 -15.48
C HIS A 40 12.33 -18.72 -15.23
N THR A 41 11.54 -18.74 -16.30
CA THR A 41 10.09 -18.98 -16.22
C THR A 41 9.78 -20.42 -15.80
N ILE A 42 8.87 -20.60 -14.86
CA ILE A 42 8.27 -21.89 -14.51
C ILE A 42 7.13 -22.16 -15.50
N PRO A 43 7.18 -23.27 -16.29
CA PRO A 43 6.18 -23.59 -17.32
C PRO A 43 4.89 -24.13 -16.69
N ALA A 44 4.20 -23.30 -15.92
CA ALA A 44 2.94 -23.63 -15.23
C ALA A 44 1.85 -22.60 -15.54
N LYS A 45 0.62 -23.08 -15.60
CA LYS A 45 -0.60 -22.27 -15.60
C LYS A 45 -1.08 -22.11 -14.17
N VAL A 46 -1.01 -20.90 -13.64
CA VAL A 46 -1.31 -20.65 -12.22
C VAL A 46 -2.63 -19.91 -12.09
N LEU A 47 -3.55 -20.47 -11.31
CA LEU A 47 -4.73 -19.77 -10.84
C LEU A 47 -4.39 -18.97 -9.58
N VAL A 48 -4.55 -17.67 -9.64
CA VAL A 48 -4.32 -16.79 -8.48
C VAL A 48 -5.64 -16.51 -7.79
N GLN A 49 -5.74 -16.96 -6.54
CA GLN A 49 -6.87 -16.63 -5.66
C GLN A 49 -6.66 -15.25 -5.04
N PRO A 50 -7.73 -14.50 -4.74
CA PRO A 50 -7.61 -13.26 -3.99
C PRO A 50 -6.92 -13.49 -2.65
N LEU A 51 -5.92 -12.65 -2.33
CA LEU A 51 -5.27 -12.71 -1.03
C LEU A 51 -6.23 -12.29 0.07
N ARG A 52 -6.17 -13.02 1.18
CA ARG A 52 -6.95 -12.66 2.37
C ARG A 52 -6.22 -11.56 3.14
N ASP A 53 -6.91 -10.48 3.40
CA ASP A 53 -6.44 -9.45 4.31
C ASP A 53 -6.65 -9.91 5.77
N ALA A 54 -5.55 -10.18 6.46
CA ALA A 54 -5.50 -10.53 7.87
C ALA A 54 -4.67 -9.50 8.66
N SER A 55 -4.38 -8.34 8.07
CA SER A 55 -3.67 -7.27 8.77
C SER A 55 -4.48 -6.78 9.99
N PRO A 56 -3.80 -6.45 11.10
CA PRO A 56 -4.45 -5.94 12.29
C PRO A 56 -5.29 -4.70 12.00
N PRO A 57 -6.45 -4.53 12.66
CA PRO A 57 -7.26 -3.32 12.50
C PRO A 57 -6.50 -2.04 12.83
N ASP A 58 -5.58 -2.10 13.78
CA ASP A 58 -4.77 -0.96 14.23
C ASP A 58 -3.84 -0.43 13.13
N ASP A 59 -3.38 -1.29 12.23
CA ASP A 59 -2.58 -0.90 11.07
C ASP A 59 -3.37 -0.02 10.08
N LYS A 60 -4.70 0.02 10.18
CA LYS A 60 -5.61 0.74 9.29
C LYS A 60 -6.22 1.98 9.91
N GLN A 61 -5.96 2.23 11.19
CA GLN A 61 -6.50 3.37 11.91
C GLN A 61 -5.47 4.48 11.99
N ASP A 62 -5.96 5.71 11.86
CA ASP A 62 -5.13 6.86 12.20
C ASP A 62 -4.87 6.82 13.71
N SER A 63 -3.61 6.89 14.11
CA SER A 63 -3.28 6.93 15.53
C SER A 63 -3.79 8.24 16.14
N THR A 64 -4.09 8.21 17.44
CA THR A 64 -4.56 9.39 18.20
C THR A 64 -3.51 10.49 18.31
N GLU A 65 -2.28 10.25 17.89
CA GLU A 65 -1.14 11.17 17.96
C GLU A 65 -0.85 11.85 16.61
N ALA A 66 -1.86 12.46 16.00
CA ALA A 66 -1.73 13.24 14.76
C ALA A 66 -0.92 12.52 13.67
N SER A 67 -1.16 11.26 13.48
CA SER A 67 -0.59 10.47 12.41
C SER A 67 -1.60 10.25 11.30
N PHE A 68 -1.09 10.18 10.09
CA PHE A 68 -1.87 9.77 8.92
C PHE A 68 -1.53 8.34 8.58
N SER A 69 -2.51 7.45 8.58
CA SER A 69 -2.35 6.11 8.03
C SER A 69 -2.67 6.12 6.54
N GLN A 70 -1.73 5.67 5.73
CA GLN A 70 -1.91 5.54 4.29
C GLN A 70 -2.79 4.36 3.91
N THR A 71 -2.99 3.46 4.85
CA THR A 71 -3.78 2.25 4.70
C THR A 71 -5.13 2.35 5.41
N SER A 72 -5.48 3.53 5.94
CA SER A 72 -6.83 3.76 6.46
C SER A 72 -7.89 3.63 5.35
N PRO A 73 -9.12 3.25 5.68
CA PRO A 73 -10.18 2.99 4.69
C PRO A 73 -10.43 4.16 3.71
N GLY A 74 -10.19 5.40 4.15
CA GLY A 74 -10.34 6.59 3.30
C GLY A 74 -9.17 6.86 2.35
N MET A 75 -8.02 6.19 2.56
CA MET A 75 -6.78 6.39 1.80
C MET A 75 -6.53 5.26 0.80
N MET A 76 -7.27 4.17 0.87
CA MET A 76 -7.17 3.03 -0.03
C MET A 76 -8.35 3.03 -1.01
N GLU A 77 -8.08 2.79 -2.28
CA GLU A 77 -9.13 2.61 -3.28
C GLU A 77 -9.51 1.13 -3.36
N GLY A 78 -10.60 0.77 -2.67
CA GLY A 78 -11.15 -0.58 -2.70
C GLY A 78 -10.58 -1.51 -1.61
N ASP A 79 -10.71 -2.80 -1.84
CA ASP A 79 -10.25 -3.85 -0.92
C ASP A 79 -8.75 -4.10 -1.05
N LEU A 80 -8.04 -4.13 0.08
CA LEU A 80 -6.60 -4.34 0.13
C LEU A 80 -6.19 -5.67 -0.51
N GLY A 81 -6.92 -6.75 -0.20
CA GLY A 81 -6.64 -8.06 -0.77
C GLY A 81 -6.71 -8.05 -2.29
N ALA A 82 -7.72 -7.40 -2.86
CA ALA A 82 -7.88 -7.26 -4.31
C ALA A 82 -6.77 -6.40 -4.95
N LEU A 83 -6.38 -5.30 -4.29
CA LEU A 83 -5.32 -4.40 -4.78
C LEU A 83 -3.96 -5.09 -4.78
N VAL A 84 -3.59 -5.74 -3.67
CA VAL A 84 -2.32 -6.47 -3.56
C VAL A 84 -2.28 -7.65 -4.53
N THR A 85 -3.38 -8.41 -4.64
CA THR A 85 -3.47 -9.52 -5.62
C THR A 85 -3.26 -9.02 -7.04
N LYS A 86 -3.87 -7.89 -7.41
CA LYS A 86 -3.70 -7.29 -8.75
C LYS A 86 -2.26 -6.89 -9.00
N ALA A 87 -1.59 -6.27 -8.02
CA ALA A 87 -0.20 -5.86 -8.11
C ALA A 87 0.73 -7.07 -8.24
N LEU A 88 0.53 -8.14 -7.46
CA LEU A 88 1.29 -9.39 -7.54
C LEU A 88 1.14 -10.08 -8.90
N VAL A 89 -0.09 -10.18 -9.42
CA VAL A 89 -0.33 -10.75 -10.75
C VAL A 89 0.37 -9.94 -11.83
N ALA A 90 0.35 -8.62 -11.75
CA ALA A 90 1.05 -7.76 -12.69
C ALA A 90 2.57 -7.95 -12.62
N ASP A 91 3.15 -7.99 -11.42
CA ASP A 91 4.58 -8.24 -11.20
C ASP A 91 5.01 -9.61 -11.73
N PHE A 92 4.39 -10.68 -11.27
CA PHE A 92 4.75 -12.05 -11.66
C PHE A 92 4.55 -12.31 -13.15
N SER A 93 3.58 -11.63 -13.79
CA SER A 93 3.39 -11.69 -15.24
C SER A 93 4.48 -10.92 -15.99
N ALA A 94 4.85 -9.73 -15.53
CA ALA A 94 5.86 -8.91 -16.17
C ALA A 94 7.28 -9.47 -15.96
N THR A 95 7.55 -10.04 -14.79
CA THR A 95 8.83 -10.68 -14.47
C THR A 95 8.94 -12.09 -15.03
N GLY A 96 7.85 -12.69 -15.49
CA GLY A 96 7.85 -14.01 -16.11
C GLY A 96 8.11 -15.15 -15.12
N VAL A 97 7.67 -15.02 -13.86
CA VAL A 97 7.84 -16.09 -12.85
C VAL A 97 7.19 -17.39 -13.30
N PHE A 98 5.95 -17.29 -13.82
CA PHE A 98 5.19 -18.41 -14.38
C PHE A 98 4.82 -18.18 -15.84
N GLN A 99 4.58 -19.24 -16.59
CA GLN A 99 4.21 -19.14 -18.00
C GLN A 99 2.90 -18.37 -18.18
N THR A 100 1.90 -18.65 -17.36
CA THR A 100 0.63 -17.92 -17.34
C THR A 100 0.09 -17.77 -15.93
N LEU A 101 -0.39 -16.56 -15.62
CA LEU A 101 -1.11 -16.26 -14.38
C LEU A 101 -2.48 -15.68 -14.72
N HIS A 102 -3.53 -16.26 -14.15
CA HIS A 102 -4.89 -15.78 -14.37
C HIS A 102 -5.71 -15.88 -13.08
N ARG A 103 -6.67 -14.97 -12.92
CA ARG A 103 -7.68 -15.03 -11.85
C ARG A 103 -8.83 -16.00 -12.20
N HIS A 104 -8.98 -16.36 -13.48
CA HIS A 104 -10.01 -17.26 -13.98
C HIS A 104 -9.34 -18.25 -14.93
N GLN A 105 -9.02 -19.42 -14.43
CA GLN A 105 -8.40 -20.49 -15.21
C GLN A 105 -9.21 -21.77 -15.07
N THR A 106 -9.55 -22.39 -16.20
CA THR A 106 -10.41 -23.59 -16.23
C THR A 106 -9.68 -24.90 -15.95
N LYS A 107 -8.38 -24.94 -16.03
CA LYS A 107 -7.54 -26.12 -15.69
C LYS A 107 -6.15 -25.61 -15.30
N PRO A 108 -5.97 -25.13 -14.09
CA PRO A 108 -4.68 -24.70 -13.63
C PRO A 108 -3.79 -25.91 -13.31
N ASP A 109 -2.48 -25.75 -13.49
CA ASP A 109 -1.49 -26.71 -13.02
C ASP A 109 -1.21 -26.47 -11.53
N LEU A 110 -1.29 -25.21 -11.10
CA LEU A 110 -1.04 -24.77 -9.73
C LEU A 110 -2.06 -23.72 -9.28
N ILE A 111 -2.28 -23.65 -7.99
CA ILE A 111 -3.09 -22.61 -7.33
C ILE A 111 -2.18 -21.80 -6.42
N LEU A 112 -2.16 -20.48 -6.61
CA LEU A 112 -1.50 -19.52 -5.75
C LEU A 112 -2.56 -18.84 -4.87
N SER A 113 -2.43 -18.99 -3.58
CA SER A 113 -3.24 -18.32 -2.56
C SER A 113 -2.33 -17.61 -1.56
N GLY A 114 -2.87 -16.79 -0.67
CA GLY A 114 -2.04 -16.17 0.35
C GLY A 114 -2.80 -15.28 1.31
N THR A 115 -2.01 -14.70 2.22
CA THR A 115 -2.50 -13.85 3.28
C THR A 115 -1.61 -12.62 3.40
N ILE A 116 -2.22 -11.47 3.52
CA ILE A 116 -1.57 -10.21 3.92
C ILE A 116 -1.60 -10.20 5.44
N ARG A 117 -0.45 -10.38 6.09
CA ARG A 117 -0.32 -10.37 7.54
C ARG A 117 -0.21 -8.96 8.09
N ARG A 118 0.55 -8.11 7.40
CA ARG A 118 0.67 -6.67 7.68
C ARG A 118 0.80 -5.89 6.38
N PHE A 119 0.19 -4.74 6.34
CA PHE A 119 0.32 -3.81 5.24
C PHE A 119 -0.06 -2.43 5.72
N TYR A 120 0.90 -1.69 6.24
CA TYR A 120 0.65 -0.36 6.74
C TYR A 120 1.80 0.60 6.42
N GLY A 121 1.44 1.86 6.34
CA GLY A 121 2.37 2.97 6.28
C GLY A 121 1.74 4.17 6.98
N GLN A 122 2.47 4.75 7.91
CA GLN A 122 2.00 5.90 8.69
C GLN A 122 3.09 6.96 8.86
N VAL A 123 2.64 8.17 9.13
CA VAL A 123 3.48 9.28 9.55
C VAL A 123 3.02 9.76 10.91
N SER A 124 3.90 9.83 11.86
CA SER A 124 3.65 10.39 13.19
C SER A 124 4.36 11.72 13.37
N ILE A 125 3.67 12.65 14.02
CA ILE A 125 4.20 13.96 14.40
C ILE A 125 4.21 13.98 15.92
N PRO A 126 5.34 14.25 16.58
CA PRO A 126 5.39 14.33 18.01
C PRO A 126 4.34 15.28 18.60
N SER A 127 3.62 14.84 19.61
CA SER A 127 2.48 15.59 20.21
C SER A 127 2.88 16.98 20.72
N TRP A 128 4.13 17.15 21.16
CA TRP A 128 4.64 18.45 21.61
C TRP A 128 4.72 19.50 20.49
N LEU A 129 4.76 19.09 19.20
CA LEU A 129 4.72 20.02 18.07
C LEU A 129 3.35 20.71 17.90
N HIS A 130 2.31 20.22 18.51
CA HIS A 130 1.01 20.89 18.53
C HIS A 130 0.99 22.11 19.46
N ILE A 131 2.01 22.29 20.34
CA ILE A 131 2.16 23.46 21.15
C ILE A 131 2.82 24.56 20.32
N PRO A 132 2.17 25.72 20.04
CA PRO A 132 2.64 26.68 19.05
C PRO A 132 4.07 27.18 19.23
N TRP A 133 4.50 27.45 20.48
CA TRP A 133 5.83 27.91 20.77
C TRP A 133 6.90 26.80 20.64
N MET A 134 6.56 25.54 20.94
CA MET A 134 7.44 24.38 20.74
C MET A 134 7.63 24.05 19.28
N SER A 135 6.57 24.18 18.48
CA SER A 135 6.67 24.07 17.03
C SER A 135 7.62 25.11 16.44
N TRP A 136 7.54 26.36 16.90
CA TRP A 136 8.48 27.41 16.50
C TRP A 136 9.91 27.08 16.91
N ALA A 137 10.13 26.63 18.16
CA ALA A 137 11.44 26.24 18.66
C ALA A 137 12.02 25.06 17.87
N ALA A 138 11.22 24.06 17.54
CA ALA A 138 11.64 22.93 16.70
C ALA A 138 12.13 23.39 15.33
N HIS A 139 11.42 24.31 14.68
CA HIS A 139 11.85 24.90 13.42
C HIS A 139 13.15 25.69 13.54
N ALA A 140 13.36 26.40 14.66
CA ALA A 140 14.57 27.16 14.90
C ALA A 140 15.80 26.28 15.16
N TYR A 141 15.62 25.18 15.87
CA TYR A 141 16.70 24.28 16.29
C TYR A 141 16.89 23.02 15.43
N TRP A 142 16.23 22.93 14.26
CA TRP A 142 16.41 21.81 13.31
C TRP A 142 16.14 20.42 13.90
N THR A 143 15.23 20.33 14.87
CA THR A 143 14.87 19.05 15.46
C THR A 143 14.02 18.21 14.51
N PRO A 144 14.19 16.87 14.50
CA PRO A 144 13.32 15.97 13.73
C PRO A 144 11.88 16.13 14.21
N PHE A 145 10.92 16.22 13.27
CA PHE A 145 9.52 16.45 13.62
C PHE A 145 8.55 15.54 12.89
N GLN A 146 9.03 14.63 12.08
CA GLN A 146 8.20 13.59 11.45
C GLN A 146 8.91 12.25 11.51
N GLN A 147 8.17 11.22 11.89
CA GLN A 147 8.61 9.85 11.82
C GLN A 147 7.71 9.10 10.84
N TRP A 148 8.33 8.48 9.86
CA TRP A 148 7.70 7.65 8.86
C TRP A 148 7.99 6.21 9.17
N GLU A 149 6.97 5.39 9.26
CA GLU A 149 7.12 3.96 9.47
C GLU A 149 6.12 3.18 8.64
N GLY A 150 6.45 1.95 8.35
CA GLY A 150 5.56 1.04 7.65
C GLY A 150 6.17 -0.33 7.50
N GLU A 151 5.29 -1.28 7.25
CA GLU A 151 5.67 -2.68 7.11
C GLU A 151 4.74 -3.37 6.12
N VAL A 152 5.31 -4.26 5.35
CA VAL A 152 4.61 -5.20 4.46
C VAL A 152 5.04 -6.61 4.84
N ASP A 153 4.08 -7.45 5.18
CA ASP A 153 4.27 -8.87 5.53
C ASP A 153 3.24 -9.70 4.74
N LEU A 154 3.75 -10.50 3.81
CA LEU A 154 2.98 -11.31 2.89
C LEU A 154 3.35 -12.77 3.01
N GLU A 155 2.35 -13.64 3.03
CA GLU A 155 2.53 -15.08 2.95
C GLU A 155 1.78 -15.63 1.75
N LEU A 156 2.50 -16.33 0.86
CA LEU A 156 1.93 -16.98 -0.31
C LEU A 156 2.09 -18.51 -0.20
N VAL A 157 1.08 -19.21 -0.63
CA VAL A 157 1.06 -20.69 -0.65
C VAL A 157 0.80 -21.14 -2.09
N LEU A 158 1.66 -22.01 -2.59
CA LEU A 158 1.51 -22.67 -3.88
C LEU A 158 1.12 -24.11 -3.67
N ALA A 159 0.01 -24.53 -4.28
CA ALA A 159 -0.54 -25.86 -4.15
C ALA A 159 -0.93 -26.44 -5.50
N THR A 160 -1.09 -27.76 -5.58
CA THR A 160 -1.73 -28.42 -6.73
C THR A 160 -3.26 -28.20 -6.69
N PRO A 161 -3.99 -28.43 -7.79
CA PRO A 161 -5.46 -28.36 -7.79
C PRO A 161 -6.12 -29.32 -6.79
N GLU A 162 -5.45 -30.42 -6.46
CA GLU A 162 -5.90 -31.40 -5.47
C GLU A 162 -5.67 -30.98 -4.01
N GLY A 163 -5.03 -29.80 -3.81
CA GLY A 163 -4.79 -29.21 -2.49
C GLY A 163 -3.46 -29.63 -1.85
N THR A 164 -2.58 -30.32 -2.57
CA THR A 164 -1.24 -30.62 -2.05
C THR A 164 -0.38 -29.39 -2.05
N VAL A 165 0.06 -28.93 -0.88
CA VAL A 165 0.95 -27.76 -0.74
C VAL A 165 2.35 -28.13 -1.24
N LEU A 166 2.85 -27.35 -2.22
CA LEU A 166 4.19 -27.50 -2.78
C LEU A 166 5.20 -26.56 -2.14
N GLY A 167 4.78 -25.37 -1.74
CA GLY A 167 5.62 -24.38 -1.07
C GLY A 167 4.79 -23.33 -0.34
N ALA A 168 5.39 -22.81 0.73
CA ALA A 168 4.93 -21.62 1.41
C ALA A 168 6.06 -20.60 1.40
N TYR A 169 5.77 -19.38 0.96
CA TYR A 169 6.74 -18.35 0.70
C TYR A 169 6.37 -17.11 1.50
N HIS A 170 7.35 -16.51 2.14
CA HIS A 170 7.14 -15.39 3.02
C HIS A 170 8.05 -14.23 2.62
N GLY A 171 7.46 -13.03 2.54
CA GLY A 171 8.21 -11.81 2.27
C GLY A 171 7.81 -10.73 3.26
N GLN A 172 8.81 -10.16 3.91
CA GLN A 172 8.62 -9.11 4.90
C GLN A 172 9.64 -8.00 4.67
N ALA A 173 9.17 -6.76 4.62
CA ALA A 173 10.01 -5.59 4.59
C ALA A 173 9.34 -4.43 5.30
N GLY A 174 10.15 -3.58 5.92
CA GLY A 174 9.66 -2.42 6.65
C GLY A 174 10.63 -1.24 6.56
N TYR A 175 10.16 -0.09 7.02
CA TYR A 175 10.98 1.11 7.13
C TYR A 175 10.61 1.92 8.36
N ILE A 176 11.63 2.54 8.95
CA ILE A 176 11.49 3.60 9.95
C ILE A 176 12.43 4.70 9.51
N GLN A 177 11.92 5.89 9.30
CA GLN A 177 12.70 7.04 8.91
C GLN A 177 12.25 8.29 9.65
N VAL A 178 13.19 8.97 10.24
CA VAL A 178 12.98 10.25 10.94
C VAL A 178 13.46 11.38 10.04
N GLU A 179 12.60 12.33 9.77
CA GLU A 179 12.89 13.47 8.89
C GLU A 179 12.86 14.77 9.66
N GLY A 180 13.90 15.58 9.45
CA GLY A 180 14.02 16.94 9.94
C GLY A 180 13.61 17.98 8.89
N ARG A 181 13.97 19.24 9.16
CA ARG A 181 13.59 20.43 8.39
C ARG A 181 14.03 20.44 6.92
N ASP A 182 15.07 19.70 6.53
CA ASP A 182 15.65 19.76 5.18
C ASP A 182 14.76 19.16 4.09
N HIS A 183 13.77 18.37 4.48
CA HIS A 183 12.77 17.86 3.57
C HIS A 183 11.59 18.83 3.58
N HIS A 184 11.43 19.58 2.51
CA HIS A 184 10.48 20.65 2.33
C HIS A 184 9.13 20.37 2.97
N TYR A 185 8.79 21.13 3.99
CA TYR A 185 7.52 21.13 4.73
C TYR A 185 6.27 21.24 3.82
N TRP A 186 6.48 21.63 2.57
CA TRP A 186 5.45 21.85 1.55
C TRP A 186 5.31 20.69 0.55
N SER A 187 6.19 19.70 0.57
CA SER A 187 5.94 18.50 -0.19
C SER A 187 4.77 17.78 0.45
N MET A 188 3.69 17.59 -0.30
CA MET A 188 2.50 16.90 0.16
C MET A 188 2.92 15.65 0.96
N PRO A 189 2.50 15.49 2.23
CA PRO A 189 3.00 14.44 3.12
C PRO A 189 2.80 13.02 2.58
N PHE A 190 1.95 12.86 1.58
CA PHE A 190 1.57 11.58 1.01
C PHE A 190 2.58 10.98 0.00
N TYR A 191 3.31 11.83 -0.72
CA TYR A 191 4.14 11.36 -1.82
C TYR A 191 5.37 10.55 -1.36
N PRO A 192 6.15 10.99 -0.40
CA PRO A 192 7.29 10.23 0.11
C PRO A 192 6.89 8.93 0.79
N ALA A 193 5.76 8.93 1.48
CA ALA A 193 5.29 7.77 2.22
C ALA A 193 4.80 6.66 1.29
N HIS A 194 4.06 6.98 0.22
CA HIS A 194 3.68 6.02 -0.81
C HIS A 194 4.92 5.39 -1.46
N ALA A 195 5.96 6.17 -1.73
CA ALA A 195 7.20 5.65 -2.30
C ALA A 195 7.91 4.67 -1.37
N ARG A 196 7.92 4.95 -0.06
CA ARG A 196 8.51 4.07 0.95
C ARG A 196 7.72 2.77 1.11
N LEU A 197 6.39 2.87 1.19
CA LEU A 197 5.53 1.69 1.29
C LEU A 197 5.62 0.84 0.02
N ASN A 198 5.70 1.44 -1.16
CA ASN A 198 5.93 0.73 -2.41
C ASN A 198 7.30 0.05 -2.44
N ARG A 199 8.33 0.67 -1.88
CA ARG A 199 9.66 0.06 -1.76
C ARG A 199 9.61 -1.17 -0.86
N ALA A 200 9.02 -1.06 0.33
CA ALA A 200 8.85 -2.20 1.24
C ALA A 200 8.03 -3.33 0.56
N PHE A 201 6.98 -2.97 -0.17
CA PHE A 201 6.20 -3.93 -0.91
C PHE A 201 7.03 -4.64 -2.01
N THR A 202 7.82 -3.89 -2.77
CA THR A 202 8.73 -4.45 -3.78
C THR A 202 9.72 -5.41 -3.14
N GLU A 203 10.37 -5.02 -2.05
CA GLU A 203 11.34 -5.84 -1.33
C GLU A 203 10.72 -7.15 -0.80
N ALA A 204 9.50 -7.09 -0.25
CA ALA A 204 8.77 -8.27 0.20
C ALA A 204 8.43 -9.23 -0.95
N VAL A 205 7.98 -8.69 -2.09
CA VAL A 205 7.67 -9.50 -3.29
C VAL A 205 8.93 -10.10 -3.91
N GLU A 206 10.04 -9.39 -3.93
CA GLU A 206 11.33 -9.91 -4.39
C GLU A 206 11.80 -11.12 -3.55
N GLN A 207 11.70 -11.03 -2.22
CA GLN A 207 12.00 -12.16 -1.33
C GLN A 207 11.14 -13.39 -1.65
N ILE A 208 9.86 -13.20 -1.94
CA ILE A 208 8.97 -14.29 -2.34
C ILE A 208 9.38 -14.88 -3.69
N ARG A 209 9.69 -14.05 -4.68
CA ARG A 209 10.17 -14.50 -6.00
C ARG A 209 11.43 -15.36 -5.87
N ASP A 210 12.40 -14.91 -5.07
CA ASP A 210 13.66 -15.63 -4.87
C ASP A 210 13.42 -17.00 -4.24
N GLN A 211 12.51 -17.11 -3.28
CA GLN A 211 12.12 -18.38 -2.69
C GLN A 211 11.42 -19.31 -3.68
N ILE A 212 10.51 -18.78 -4.52
CA ILE A 212 9.85 -19.55 -5.59
C ILE A 212 10.89 -20.08 -6.57
N PHE A 213 11.88 -19.26 -6.95
CA PHE A 213 12.96 -19.70 -7.84
C PHE A 213 13.89 -20.72 -7.17
N GLY A 214 14.13 -20.59 -5.87
CA GLY A 214 14.85 -21.61 -5.10
C GLY A 214 14.17 -22.98 -5.13
N ASP A 215 12.84 -23.00 -5.14
CA ASP A 215 12.02 -24.23 -5.21
C ASP A 215 11.73 -24.70 -6.65
N ARG A 216 12.29 -24.06 -7.66
CA ARG A 216 11.97 -24.29 -9.09
C ARG A 216 11.99 -25.77 -9.48
N GLU A 217 13.04 -26.51 -9.13
CA GLU A 217 13.17 -27.92 -9.51
C GLU A 217 12.09 -28.80 -8.86
N LYS A 218 11.74 -28.53 -7.63
CA LYS A 218 10.64 -29.17 -6.91
C LYS A 218 9.29 -28.92 -7.59
N LEU A 219 9.03 -27.67 -7.99
CA LEU A 219 7.83 -27.29 -8.69
C LEU A 219 7.73 -27.93 -10.07
N LEU A 220 8.84 -27.99 -10.82
CA LEU A 220 8.91 -28.67 -12.12
C LEU A 220 8.63 -30.18 -11.99
N ALA A 221 9.10 -30.82 -10.92
CA ALA A 221 8.83 -32.24 -10.67
C ALA A 221 7.36 -32.50 -10.34
N ALA A 222 6.69 -31.56 -9.67
CA ALA A 222 5.26 -31.67 -9.35
C ALA A 222 4.34 -31.49 -10.57
N ILE A 223 4.70 -30.55 -11.50
CA ILE A 223 3.92 -30.27 -12.71
C ILE A 223 3.98 -31.40 -13.73
N ARG A 224 5.07 -32.18 -13.75
CA ARG A 224 5.27 -33.27 -14.71
C ARG A 224 4.53 -34.55 -14.37
N ARG A 225 3.89 -34.62 -13.21
CA ARG A 225 3.10 -35.77 -12.74
C ARG A 225 1.65 -35.67 -13.17
#